data_560c2c6be6ca167130e6b966bc175c0c
#
_entry.id   560c2c6be6ca167130e6b966bc175c0c
#
_cell.length_a   1.000
_cell.length_b   1.000
_cell.length_c   1.000
_cell.angle_alpha   90.00
_cell.angle_beta   90.00
_cell.angle_gamma   90.00
#
_symmetry.space_group_name_H-M   'P 1'
#
loop_
_entity.id
_entity.type
_entity.pdbx_description
1 polymer ?
#
loop_
_entity_poly.entity_id
_entity_poly.type
_entity_poly.pdbx_seq_one_letter_code
_entity_poly.pdbx_strand_id
1 'polypeptide(L)'
;MVQFLKAKNYAEGYTVSVNDNKFFGLVTMSKFPIVDDDHIKFNNDQNNSFLYTDLLIQNDTIRIYNAHIGSARFSQSDYEVMGTEGNFKTWPHQQSEENPQIVTRLANAYKKRATQTKTLLTHSYTSPYPVIICGDFNDTPVSYNYRNLTHKYIDAFTLSGNGTAGSFCSIPMLRIDYLLHSDFFNSYDYQTHDEELSDHRAISTILEY
;
A
#
# COMPACT_ATOMS: atom_id res chain seq x y z
N MET A 1 -8.93 -19.06 -4.36
CA MET A 1 -7.69 -18.27 -4.49
C MET A 1 -6.47 -19.02 -3.97
N VAL A 2 -6.44 -19.46 -2.70
CA VAL A 2 -5.29 -20.18 -2.09
C VAL A 2 -4.81 -21.37 -2.92
N GLN A 3 -5.71 -22.23 -3.37
CA GLN A 3 -5.38 -23.39 -4.22
C GLN A 3 -4.82 -22.98 -5.58
N PHE A 4 -5.34 -21.93 -6.19
CA PHE A 4 -4.86 -21.43 -7.49
C PHE A 4 -3.43 -20.90 -7.41
N LEU A 5 -3.12 -20.15 -6.35
CA LEU A 5 -1.78 -19.60 -6.12
C LEU A 5 -0.78 -20.61 -5.55
N LYS A 6 -1.21 -21.86 -5.29
CA LYS A 6 -0.40 -22.91 -4.64
C LYS A 6 0.19 -22.46 -3.28
N ALA A 7 -0.45 -21.48 -2.64
CA ALA A 7 -0.06 -21.05 -1.30
C ALA A 7 -0.39 -22.16 -0.31
N LYS A 8 0.54 -22.44 0.61
CA LYS A 8 0.37 -23.46 1.65
C LYS A 8 -0.16 -22.85 2.95
N ASN A 9 0.16 -21.59 3.17
CA ASN A 9 -0.17 -20.86 4.38
C ASN A 9 -0.78 -19.52 4.02
N TYR A 10 -1.66 -19.00 4.85
CA TYR A 10 -2.20 -17.66 4.72
C TYR A 10 -2.55 -17.07 6.08
N ALA A 11 -2.44 -15.76 6.19
CA ALA A 11 -2.95 -14.94 7.28
C ALA A 11 -3.95 -13.92 6.72
N GLU A 12 -4.99 -13.62 7.48
CA GLU A 12 -6.05 -12.73 7.02
C GLU A 12 -6.52 -11.77 8.11
N GLY A 13 -6.88 -10.55 7.69
CA GLY A 13 -7.43 -9.54 8.57
C GLY A 13 -8.61 -8.84 7.92
N TYR A 14 -9.82 -9.07 8.42
CA TYR A 14 -11.03 -8.45 7.90
C TYR A 14 -11.29 -7.11 8.58
N THR A 15 -11.49 -6.07 7.78
CA THR A 15 -11.81 -4.73 8.26
C THR A 15 -13.30 -4.46 8.27
N VAL A 16 -14.01 -4.84 7.22
CA VAL A 16 -15.44 -4.56 7.04
C VAL A 16 -16.15 -5.77 6.48
N SER A 17 -17.29 -6.13 7.08
CA SER A 17 -18.28 -7.02 6.48
C SER A 17 -19.34 -6.17 5.78
N VAL A 18 -19.54 -6.38 4.48
CA VAL A 18 -20.55 -5.67 3.68
C VAL A 18 -21.88 -6.40 3.72
N ASN A 19 -21.82 -7.73 3.74
CA ASN A 19 -22.94 -8.66 3.95
C ASN A 19 -22.36 -10.04 4.26
N ASP A 20 -23.20 -11.04 4.47
CA ASP A 20 -22.79 -12.40 4.86
C ASP A 20 -21.75 -13.06 3.92
N ASN A 21 -21.58 -12.54 2.69
CA ASN A 21 -20.70 -13.11 1.67
C ASN A 21 -19.65 -12.14 1.12
N LYS A 22 -19.60 -10.89 1.61
CA LYS A 22 -18.64 -9.88 1.12
C LYS A 22 -17.87 -9.25 2.28
N PHE A 23 -16.56 -9.43 2.25
CA PHE A 23 -15.63 -8.90 3.23
C PHE A 23 -14.56 -8.08 2.53
N PHE A 24 -14.17 -6.98 3.14
CA PHE A 24 -12.95 -6.26 2.78
C PHE A 24 -11.90 -6.49 3.86
N GLY A 25 -10.68 -6.74 3.43
CA GLY A 25 -9.58 -7.00 4.35
C GLY A 25 -8.26 -7.21 3.62
N LEU A 26 -7.27 -7.58 4.41
CA LEU A 26 -5.92 -7.88 3.96
C LEU A 26 -5.69 -9.38 4.03
N VAL A 27 -4.95 -9.92 3.08
CA VAL A 27 -4.55 -11.32 3.06
C VAL A 27 -3.08 -11.40 2.67
N THR A 28 -2.29 -12.10 3.46
CA THR A 28 -0.92 -12.51 3.11
C THR A 28 -0.93 -14.00 2.83
N MET A 29 -0.46 -14.40 1.66
CA MET A 29 -0.35 -15.80 1.24
C MET A 29 1.10 -16.18 1.05
N SER A 30 1.50 -17.36 1.56
CA SER A 30 2.88 -17.79 1.53
C SER A 30 3.04 -19.26 1.18
N LYS A 31 4.14 -19.60 0.51
CA LYS A 31 4.65 -20.96 0.38
C LYS A 31 5.43 -21.40 1.63
N PHE A 32 5.92 -20.44 2.40
CA PHE A 32 6.66 -20.67 3.62
C PHE A 32 5.72 -20.74 4.83
N PRO A 33 6.12 -21.43 5.91
CA PRO A 33 5.36 -21.43 7.15
C PRO A 33 5.17 -20.04 7.72
N ILE A 34 3.97 -19.75 8.20
CA ILE A 34 3.67 -18.59 9.02
C ILE A 34 3.85 -19.02 10.48
N VAL A 35 4.66 -18.33 11.24
CA VAL A 35 4.98 -18.64 12.65
C VAL A 35 4.32 -17.67 13.63
N ASP A 36 3.96 -16.47 13.17
CA ASP A 36 3.17 -15.48 13.91
C ASP A 36 2.47 -14.53 12.95
N ASP A 37 1.30 -14.01 13.33
CA ASP A 37 0.59 -12.97 12.62
C ASP A 37 -0.37 -12.22 13.53
N ASP A 38 -0.64 -10.96 13.21
CA ASP A 38 -1.73 -10.21 13.85
C ASP A 38 -2.23 -9.09 12.94
N HIS A 39 -3.51 -8.76 13.11
CA HIS A 39 -4.22 -7.75 12.34
C HIS A 39 -4.49 -6.51 13.17
N ILE A 40 -3.81 -5.42 12.87
CA ILE A 40 -3.86 -4.16 13.60
C ILE A 40 -4.73 -3.15 12.87
N LYS A 41 -5.88 -2.82 13.46
CA LYS A 41 -6.77 -1.77 12.98
C LYS A 41 -6.29 -0.41 13.47
N PHE A 42 -6.41 0.61 12.62
CA PHE A 42 -6.10 1.96 13.02
C PHE A 42 -7.21 2.54 13.91
N ASN A 43 -6.82 3.25 14.94
CA ASN A 43 -7.76 3.94 15.81
C ASN A 43 -8.63 4.92 14.98
N ASN A 44 -9.94 4.90 15.23
CA ASN A 44 -10.93 5.72 14.54
C ASN A 44 -11.05 5.48 13.02
N ASP A 45 -10.58 4.34 12.54
CA ASP A 45 -10.72 3.95 11.13
C ASP A 45 -10.98 2.46 10.98
N GLN A 46 -12.23 2.13 10.68
CA GLN A 46 -12.66 0.72 10.54
C GLN A 46 -12.32 0.11 9.18
N ASN A 47 -11.92 0.93 8.19
CA ASN A 47 -11.72 0.46 6.82
C ASN A 47 -10.25 0.26 6.46
N ASN A 48 -9.34 0.73 7.31
CA ASN A 48 -7.91 0.69 7.04
C ASN A 48 -7.17 0.02 8.20
N SER A 49 -6.12 -0.70 7.87
CA SER A 49 -5.39 -1.52 8.82
C SER A 49 -4.04 -1.94 8.23
N PHE A 50 -3.25 -2.64 9.00
CA PHE A 50 -2.18 -3.47 8.49
C PHE A 50 -2.22 -4.87 9.14
N LEU A 51 -1.79 -5.85 8.39
CA LEU A 51 -1.57 -7.22 8.81
C LEU A 51 -0.07 -7.45 8.85
N TYR A 52 0.52 -7.88 9.96
CA TYR A 52 1.86 -8.42 9.90
C TYR A 52 1.83 -9.95 9.88
N THR A 53 2.84 -10.52 9.28
CA THR A 53 2.99 -11.96 9.13
C THR A 53 4.46 -12.32 9.22
N ASP A 54 4.83 -13.18 10.15
CA ASP A 54 6.19 -13.67 10.32
C ASP A 54 6.35 -14.98 9.54
N LEU A 55 7.20 -14.95 8.54
CA LEU A 55 7.49 -16.11 7.70
C LEU A 55 8.82 -16.75 8.10
N LEU A 56 8.79 -18.06 8.32
CA LEU A 56 10.01 -18.85 8.47
C LEU A 56 10.52 -19.27 7.10
N ILE A 57 11.63 -18.67 6.67
CA ILE A 57 12.28 -18.95 5.39
C ILE A 57 13.65 -19.57 5.69
N GLN A 58 13.81 -20.87 5.41
CA GLN A 58 14.97 -21.66 5.84
C GLN A 58 15.13 -21.62 7.37
N ASN A 59 16.12 -20.87 7.90
CA ASN A 59 16.38 -20.71 9.32
C ASN A 59 16.11 -19.28 9.83
N ASP A 60 15.70 -18.37 8.94
CA ASP A 60 15.46 -16.97 9.25
C ASP A 60 13.98 -16.67 9.33
N THR A 61 13.60 -15.79 10.24
CA THR A 61 12.25 -15.25 10.28
C THR A 61 12.24 -13.87 9.67
N ILE A 62 11.29 -13.62 8.77
CA ILE A 62 11.12 -12.35 8.08
C ILE A 62 9.71 -11.83 8.37
N ARG A 63 9.59 -10.59 8.82
CA ARG A 63 8.30 -9.95 9.08
C ARG A 63 7.82 -9.17 7.86
N ILE A 64 6.64 -9.53 7.37
CA ILE A 64 5.97 -8.85 6.26
C ILE A 64 4.79 -8.05 6.81
N TYR A 65 4.75 -6.78 6.49
CA TYR A 65 3.59 -5.92 6.69
C TYR A 65 2.84 -5.77 5.38
N ASN A 66 1.56 -6.13 5.39
CA ASN A 66 0.61 -5.84 4.33
C ASN A 66 -0.28 -4.70 4.85
N ALA A 67 -0.26 -3.54 4.20
CA ALA A 67 -0.91 -2.34 4.71
C ALA A 67 -1.90 -1.75 3.69
N HIS A 68 -3.05 -1.30 4.19
CA HIS A 68 -3.95 -0.43 3.45
C HIS A 68 -4.17 0.86 4.24
N ILE A 69 -3.63 1.96 3.73
CA ILE A 69 -3.66 3.28 4.35
C ILE A 69 -4.84 4.09 3.77
N GLY A 70 -5.35 5.03 4.53
CA GLY A 70 -6.61 5.71 4.24
C GLY A 70 -6.67 6.50 2.94
N SER A 71 -7.63 6.14 2.08
CA SER A 71 -7.98 6.87 0.87
C SER A 71 -8.59 8.26 1.17
N ALA A 72 -8.44 9.18 0.22
CA ALA A 72 -9.16 10.46 0.21
C ALA A 72 -10.65 10.30 -0.08
N ARG A 73 -11.08 9.13 -0.56
CA ARG A 73 -12.47 8.79 -0.92
C ARG A 73 -13.09 9.81 -1.88
N PHE A 74 -12.42 10.03 -3.00
CA PHE A 74 -12.98 10.86 -4.06
C PHE A 74 -14.21 10.20 -4.67
N SER A 75 -15.25 11.00 -4.93
CA SER A 75 -16.41 10.60 -5.72
C SER A 75 -16.08 10.66 -7.21
N GLN A 76 -16.92 10.05 -8.04
CA GLN A 76 -16.78 10.17 -9.50
C GLN A 76 -16.74 11.64 -9.94
N SER A 77 -17.59 12.50 -9.37
CA SER A 77 -17.59 13.93 -9.64
C SER A 77 -16.30 14.65 -9.21
N ASP A 78 -15.61 14.19 -8.16
CA ASP A 78 -14.33 14.75 -7.76
C ASP A 78 -13.24 14.41 -8.82
N TYR A 79 -13.26 13.21 -9.39
CA TYR A 79 -12.35 12.81 -10.47
C TYR A 79 -12.61 13.60 -11.77
N GLU A 80 -13.87 13.86 -12.11
CA GLU A 80 -14.26 14.68 -13.25
C GLU A 80 -13.73 16.12 -13.10
N VAL A 81 -13.87 16.72 -11.91
CA VAL A 81 -13.32 18.05 -11.59
C VAL A 81 -11.79 18.06 -11.63
N MET A 82 -11.14 16.98 -11.24
CA MET A 82 -9.68 16.86 -11.32
C MET A 82 -9.17 16.58 -12.74
N GLY A 83 -10.06 16.44 -13.73
CA GLY A 83 -9.68 16.31 -15.13
C GLY A 83 -9.06 14.96 -15.51
N THR A 84 -9.44 13.89 -14.83
CA THR A 84 -8.87 12.54 -15.05
C THR A 84 -9.40 11.83 -16.30
N GLU A 85 -10.40 12.36 -16.99
CA GLU A 85 -10.81 11.88 -18.31
C GLU A 85 -9.86 12.38 -19.42
N GLY A 86 -8.61 11.91 -19.42
CA GLY A 86 -7.70 12.01 -20.57
C GLY A 86 -7.07 13.38 -20.86
N ASN A 87 -7.35 14.42 -20.10
CA ASN A 87 -6.80 15.75 -20.32
C ASN A 87 -6.04 16.29 -19.09
N PHE A 88 -4.80 15.84 -18.92
CA PHE A 88 -3.85 16.38 -17.93
C PHE A 88 -3.47 17.86 -18.13
N LYS A 89 -4.24 18.66 -18.86
CA LYS A 89 -3.86 20.03 -19.22
C LYS A 89 -4.08 21.07 -18.14
N THR A 90 -4.80 20.74 -17.08
CA THR A 90 -5.06 21.70 -15.99
C THR A 90 -4.98 21.02 -14.64
N TRP A 91 -3.78 20.95 -14.06
CA TRP A 91 -3.62 20.66 -12.64
C TRP A 91 -4.37 21.72 -11.81
N PRO A 92 -4.95 21.37 -10.65
CA PRO A 92 -6.04 22.09 -9.98
C PRO A 92 -5.71 23.46 -9.35
N HIS A 93 -4.68 24.16 -9.79
CA HIS A 93 -4.40 25.50 -9.24
C HIS A 93 -5.52 26.51 -9.48
N GLN A 94 -6.26 26.42 -10.56
CA GLN A 94 -7.43 27.29 -10.79
C GLN A 94 -8.73 26.71 -10.25
N GLN A 95 -8.87 25.38 -10.18
CA GLN A 95 -10.09 24.72 -9.71
C GLN A 95 -10.14 24.50 -8.19
N SER A 96 -9.00 24.60 -7.48
CA SER A 96 -8.97 24.50 -6.03
C SER A 96 -9.67 25.66 -5.32
N GLU A 97 -9.72 26.85 -5.96
CA GLU A 97 -10.51 27.97 -5.48
C GLU A 97 -12.01 27.77 -5.71
N GLU A 98 -12.38 26.98 -6.72
CA GLU A 98 -13.77 26.70 -7.08
C GLU A 98 -14.37 25.53 -6.28
N ASN A 99 -13.55 24.66 -5.67
CA ASN A 99 -14.07 23.51 -4.90
C ASN A 99 -13.33 23.29 -3.56
N PRO A 100 -13.61 24.14 -2.54
CA PRO A 100 -12.96 24.08 -1.25
C PRO A 100 -13.19 22.74 -0.51
N GLN A 101 -14.19 21.94 -0.90
CA GLN A 101 -14.48 20.64 -0.33
C GLN A 101 -13.40 19.60 -0.72
N ILE A 102 -12.89 19.61 -1.95
CA ILE A 102 -11.82 18.71 -2.40
C ILE A 102 -10.53 18.99 -1.62
N VAL A 103 -10.17 20.26 -1.45
CA VAL A 103 -8.98 20.68 -0.68
C VAL A 103 -9.10 20.22 0.78
N THR A 104 -10.27 20.39 1.38
CA THR A 104 -10.52 19.95 2.76
C THR A 104 -10.44 18.43 2.90
N ARG A 105 -10.99 17.66 1.95
CA ARG A 105 -10.89 16.20 1.92
C ARG A 105 -9.45 15.74 1.80
N LEU A 106 -8.68 16.33 0.88
CA LEU A 106 -7.24 16.06 0.74
C LEU A 106 -6.47 16.33 2.02
N ALA A 107 -6.66 17.51 2.63
CA ALA A 107 -5.99 17.87 3.86
C ALA A 107 -6.31 16.90 5.02
N ASN A 108 -7.57 16.49 5.14
CA ASN A 108 -7.98 15.51 6.14
C ASN A 108 -7.40 14.11 5.84
N ALA A 109 -7.37 13.70 4.58
CA ALA A 109 -6.76 12.45 4.16
C ALA A 109 -5.25 12.43 4.47
N TYR A 110 -4.51 13.50 4.19
CA TYR A 110 -3.09 13.61 4.53
C TYR A 110 -2.84 13.50 6.03
N LYS A 111 -3.61 14.20 6.86
CA LYS A 111 -3.50 14.11 8.34
C LYS A 111 -3.77 12.68 8.84
N LYS A 112 -4.81 12.05 8.30
CA LYS A 112 -5.19 10.69 8.63
C LYS A 112 -4.07 9.71 8.27
N ARG A 113 -3.57 9.77 7.03
CA ARG A 113 -2.48 8.93 6.55
C ARG A 113 -1.21 9.12 7.38
N ALA A 114 -0.88 10.36 7.77
CA ALA A 114 0.28 10.63 8.63
C ALA A 114 0.20 9.89 9.96
N THR A 115 -0.97 9.86 10.59
CA THR A 115 -1.19 9.12 11.84
C THR A 115 -1.08 7.61 11.62
N GLN A 116 -1.68 7.09 10.56
CA GLN A 116 -1.67 5.65 10.22
C GLN A 116 -0.25 5.18 9.88
N THR A 117 0.46 5.92 9.04
CA THR A 117 1.86 5.63 8.70
C THR A 117 2.76 5.67 9.94
N LYS A 118 2.54 6.63 10.84
CA LYS A 118 3.28 6.67 12.11
C LYS A 118 3.02 5.41 12.96
N THR A 119 1.77 4.95 13.03
CA THR A 119 1.43 3.73 13.78
C THR A 119 2.12 2.51 13.17
N LEU A 120 2.06 2.35 11.85
CA LEU A 120 2.74 1.27 11.13
C LEU A 120 4.26 1.31 11.38
N LEU A 121 4.89 2.48 11.23
CA LEU A 121 6.32 2.66 11.46
C LEU A 121 6.71 2.36 12.91
N THR A 122 5.94 2.85 13.89
CA THR A 122 6.22 2.56 15.31
C THR A 122 6.19 1.07 15.57
N HIS A 123 5.22 0.35 15.01
CA HIS A 123 5.13 -1.10 15.14
C HIS A 123 6.30 -1.80 14.42
N SER A 124 6.62 -1.39 13.19
CA SER A 124 7.69 -2.01 12.41
C SER A 124 9.08 -1.80 13.01
N TYR A 125 9.28 -0.70 13.76
CA TYR A 125 10.55 -0.43 14.47
C TYR A 125 10.81 -1.37 15.65
N THR A 126 9.75 -1.98 16.18
CA THR A 126 9.86 -2.96 17.27
C THR A 126 10.05 -4.39 16.77
N SER A 127 10.04 -4.60 15.45
CA SER A 127 10.26 -5.93 14.87
C SER A 127 11.64 -6.47 15.24
N PRO A 128 11.75 -7.70 15.79
CA PRO A 128 13.03 -8.35 16.00
C PRO A 128 13.61 -8.97 14.72
N TYR A 129 12.87 -8.90 13.62
CA TYR A 129 13.19 -9.52 12.34
C TYR A 129 13.40 -8.50 11.25
N PRO A 130 14.11 -8.85 10.15
CA PRO A 130 14.10 -8.07 8.93
C PRO A 130 12.69 -7.82 8.43
N VAL A 131 12.43 -6.63 7.91
CA VAL A 131 11.09 -6.14 7.59
C VAL A 131 10.92 -5.95 6.10
N ILE A 132 9.77 -6.38 5.59
CA ILE A 132 9.21 -6.02 4.29
C ILE A 132 7.87 -5.34 4.54
N ILE A 133 7.60 -4.22 3.87
CA ILE A 133 6.32 -3.50 3.96
C ILE A 133 5.76 -3.37 2.54
N CYS A 134 4.57 -3.87 2.31
CA CYS A 134 3.88 -3.75 1.03
C CYS A 134 2.42 -3.33 1.21
N GLY A 135 1.83 -2.75 0.18
CA GLY A 135 0.41 -2.41 0.16
C GLY A 135 0.09 -1.09 -0.50
N ASP A 136 -1.18 -0.71 -0.39
CA ASP A 136 -1.72 0.56 -0.87
C ASP A 136 -1.60 1.63 0.23
N PHE A 137 -0.77 2.62 -0.04
CA PHE A 137 -0.54 3.76 0.86
C PHE A 137 -1.44 4.96 0.54
N ASN A 138 -2.17 4.90 -0.59
CA ASN A 138 -3.02 6.00 -1.05
C ASN A 138 -2.31 7.37 -1.10
N ASP A 139 -0.98 7.36 -1.23
CA ASP A 139 -0.13 8.55 -1.16
C ASP A 139 1.02 8.48 -2.18
N THR A 140 1.47 9.60 -2.68
CA THR A 140 2.47 9.67 -3.75
C THR A 140 3.91 9.69 -3.22
N PRO A 141 4.94 9.42 -4.09
CA PRO A 141 6.35 9.45 -3.69
C PRO A 141 6.87 10.83 -3.25
N VAL A 142 6.10 11.91 -3.49
CA VAL A 142 6.45 13.25 -3.03
C VAL A 142 5.83 13.60 -1.67
N SER A 143 5.07 12.69 -1.08
CA SER A 143 4.36 12.92 0.16
C SER A 143 5.25 12.89 1.40
N TYR A 144 4.76 13.52 2.47
CA TYR A 144 5.37 13.42 3.80
C TYR A 144 5.45 11.97 4.31
N ASN A 145 4.41 11.17 4.05
CA ASN A 145 4.33 9.79 4.51
C ASN A 145 5.36 8.90 3.81
N TYR A 146 5.47 9.00 2.48
CA TYR A 146 6.48 8.28 1.73
C TYR A 146 7.89 8.63 2.21
N ARG A 147 8.17 9.91 2.44
CA ARG A 147 9.47 10.35 2.97
C ARG A 147 9.79 9.73 4.34
N ASN A 148 8.79 9.62 5.24
CA ASN A 148 9.00 8.98 6.53
C ASN A 148 9.26 7.47 6.40
N LEU A 149 8.55 6.79 5.50
CA LEU A 149 8.77 5.38 5.22
C LEU A 149 10.18 5.14 4.68
N THR A 150 10.60 5.92 3.69
CA THR A 150 11.89 5.76 3.01
C THR A 150 13.08 6.32 3.80
N HIS A 151 12.85 6.96 4.93
CA HIS A 151 13.92 7.30 5.87
C HIS A 151 14.57 6.05 6.49
N LYS A 152 13.81 4.96 6.65
CA LYS A 152 14.32 3.71 7.25
C LYS A 152 14.27 2.53 6.29
N TYR A 153 13.30 2.48 5.41
CA TYR A 153 13.09 1.38 4.48
C TYR A 153 13.45 1.79 3.07
N ILE A 154 14.02 0.88 2.33
CA ILE A 154 14.39 1.08 0.93
C ILE A 154 13.18 0.75 0.07
N ASP A 155 12.81 1.63 -0.84
CA ASP A 155 11.79 1.37 -1.85
C ASP A 155 12.41 0.54 -2.99
N ALA A 156 11.91 -0.68 -3.19
CA ALA A 156 12.39 -1.60 -4.19
C ALA A 156 12.37 -1.00 -5.61
N PHE A 157 11.38 -0.14 -5.90
CA PHE A 157 11.32 0.58 -7.17
C PHE A 157 12.56 1.46 -7.40
N THR A 158 13.08 2.11 -6.37
CA THR A 158 14.23 3.01 -6.52
C THR A 158 15.54 2.29 -6.83
N LEU A 159 15.62 0.99 -6.54
CA LEU A 159 16.79 0.16 -6.83
C LEU A 159 16.71 -0.55 -8.18
N SER A 160 15.54 -1.03 -8.55
CA SER A 160 15.41 -1.94 -9.70
C SER A 160 14.20 -1.65 -10.61
N GLY A 161 13.44 -0.59 -10.34
CA GLY A 161 12.29 -0.21 -11.15
C GLY A 161 12.65 0.65 -12.35
N ASN A 162 11.74 0.68 -13.32
CA ASN A 162 11.84 1.49 -14.52
C ASN A 162 10.53 2.26 -14.76
N GLY A 163 10.63 3.42 -15.43
CA GLY A 163 9.47 4.25 -15.78
C GLY A 163 8.85 4.94 -14.57
N THR A 164 7.52 5.00 -14.53
CA THR A 164 6.75 5.70 -13.48
C THR A 164 6.21 4.76 -12.41
N ALA A 165 6.14 3.46 -12.69
CA ALA A 165 5.53 2.43 -11.86
C ALA A 165 4.11 2.78 -11.37
N GLY A 166 3.32 3.46 -12.22
CA GLY A 166 1.94 3.83 -11.90
C GLY A 166 1.11 2.61 -11.56
N SER A 167 0.65 2.53 -10.34
CA SER A 167 -0.10 1.37 -9.83
C SER A 167 -1.61 1.59 -9.84
N PHE A 168 -2.09 2.84 -9.93
CA PHE A 168 -3.52 3.14 -9.99
C PHE A 168 -3.99 3.30 -11.43
N CYS A 169 -4.92 2.43 -11.89
CA CYS A 169 -5.31 2.34 -13.30
C CYS A 169 -5.99 3.63 -13.81
N SER A 170 -6.80 4.28 -12.99
CA SER A 170 -7.51 5.51 -13.38
C SER A 170 -6.59 6.70 -13.62
N ILE A 171 -5.36 6.68 -13.07
CA ILE A 171 -4.34 7.71 -13.25
C ILE A 171 -3.01 7.03 -13.54
N PRO A 172 -2.64 6.78 -14.80
CA PRO A 172 -1.55 5.86 -15.20
C PRO A 172 -0.17 6.15 -14.61
N MET A 173 0.12 7.39 -14.22
CA MET A 173 1.41 7.74 -13.61
C MET A 173 1.37 7.80 -12.08
N LEU A 174 0.21 7.52 -11.47
CA LEU A 174 0.04 7.60 -10.04
C LEU A 174 0.51 6.31 -9.37
N ARG A 175 1.66 6.36 -8.71
CA ARG A 175 2.18 5.28 -7.89
C ARG A 175 1.78 5.50 -6.43
N ILE A 176 0.92 4.64 -5.90
CA ILE A 176 0.41 4.68 -4.53
C ILE A 176 0.57 3.35 -3.81
N ASP A 177 0.94 2.30 -4.53
CA ASP A 177 1.33 1.01 -3.99
C ASP A 177 2.86 0.92 -3.92
N TYR A 178 3.37 0.44 -2.80
CA TYR A 178 4.80 0.35 -2.54
C TYR A 178 5.19 -1.04 -2.06
N LEU A 179 6.44 -1.38 -2.35
CA LEU A 179 7.16 -2.48 -1.74
C LEU A 179 8.46 -1.94 -1.18
N LEU A 180 8.53 -1.90 0.15
CA LEU A 180 9.64 -1.36 0.92
C LEU A 180 10.29 -2.48 1.72
N HIS A 181 11.59 -2.40 1.93
CA HIS A 181 12.31 -3.40 2.71
C HIS A 181 13.41 -2.79 3.58
N SER A 182 13.82 -3.49 4.63
CA SER A 182 15.00 -3.14 5.41
C SER A 182 16.27 -3.33 4.58
N ASP A 183 17.37 -2.71 5.00
CA ASP A 183 18.70 -2.83 4.39
C ASP A 183 19.31 -4.24 4.44
N PHE A 184 18.65 -5.17 5.09
CA PHE A 184 18.96 -6.59 5.08
C PHE A 184 18.79 -7.24 3.70
N PHE A 185 17.92 -6.67 2.83
CA PHE A 185 17.62 -7.20 1.52
C PHE A 185 18.23 -6.33 0.40
N ASN A 186 18.53 -6.99 -0.71
CA ASN A 186 18.70 -6.36 -2.02
C ASN A 186 17.48 -6.64 -2.89
N SER A 187 16.98 -5.65 -3.64
CA SER A 187 15.83 -5.81 -4.52
C SER A 187 16.22 -5.74 -5.98
N TYR A 188 15.62 -6.64 -6.79
CA TYR A 188 15.85 -6.80 -8.21
C TYR A 188 14.53 -6.96 -8.95
N ASP A 189 14.52 -6.63 -10.23
CA ASP A 189 13.42 -6.90 -11.16
C ASP A 189 12.06 -6.39 -10.64
N TYR A 190 12.02 -5.13 -10.19
CA TYR A 190 10.75 -4.52 -9.83
C TYR A 190 9.88 -4.34 -11.08
N GLN A 191 8.66 -4.84 -11.03
CA GLN A 191 7.70 -4.75 -12.13
C GLN A 191 6.36 -4.24 -11.65
N THR A 192 5.71 -3.42 -12.49
CA THR A 192 4.29 -3.11 -12.42
C THR A 192 3.61 -3.89 -13.56
N HIS A 193 2.66 -4.74 -13.22
CA HIS A 193 2.01 -5.62 -14.19
C HIS A 193 0.84 -4.91 -14.87
N ASP A 194 0.74 -5.06 -16.19
CA ASP A 194 -0.26 -4.35 -16.99
C ASP A 194 -1.65 -5.01 -16.98
N GLU A 195 -1.81 -6.19 -16.36
CA GLU A 195 -3.09 -6.87 -16.25
C GLU A 195 -4.06 -6.08 -15.36
N GLU A 196 -5.12 -5.57 -15.96
CA GLU A 196 -6.17 -4.81 -15.29
C GLU A 196 -7.23 -5.74 -14.68
N LEU A 197 -6.87 -6.43 -13.58
CA LEU A 197 -7.77 -7.30 -12.82
C LEU A 197 -8.51 -6.54 -11.70
N SER A 198 -8.13 -5.30 -11.46
CA SER A 198 -8.64 -4.40 -10.43
C SER A 198 -8.40 -2.96 -10.88
N ASP A 199 -8.81 -1.98 -10.10
CA ASP A 199 -8.46 -0.57 -10.24
C ASP A 199 -7.00 -0.27 -9.84
N HIS A 200 -6.28 -1.27 -9.33
CA HIS A 200 -4.84 -1.23 -9.11
C HIS A 200 -4.12 -2.30 -9.91
N ARG A 201 -2.92 -1.97 -10.39
CA ARG A 201 -1.99 -2.92 -10.99
C ARG A 201 -1.18 -3.64 -9.92
N ALA A 202 -0.96 -4.92 -10.12
CA ALA A 202 -0.07 -5.67 -9.25
C ALA A 202 1.38 -5.18 -9.40
N ILE A 203 2.12 -5.18 -8.28
CA ILE A 203 3.56 -4.91 -8.26
C ILE A 203 4.31 -6.14 -7.74
N SER A 204 5.50 -6.38 -8.25
CA SER A 204 6.36 -7.46 -7.80
C SER A 204 7.83 -7.07 -7.80
N THR A 205 8.64 -7.76 -7.00
CA THR A 205 10.10 -7.66 -6.98
C THR A 205 10.70 -8.96 -6.48
N ILE A 206 11.97 -9.18 -6.78
CA ILE A 206 12.79 -10.25 -6.19
C ILE A 206 13.60 -9.63 -5.06
N LEU A 207 13.57 -10.25 -3.87
CA LEU A 207 14.38 -9.86 -2.73
C LEU A 207 15.38 -10.98 -2.43
N GLU A 208 16.65 -10.60 -2.27
CA GLU A 208 17.75 -11.50 -1.87
C GLU A 208 18.38 -11.01 -0.57
N TYR A 209 18.85 -11.92 0.28
CA TYR A 209 19.55 -11.68 1.55
C TYR A 209 20.61 -12.71 1.82
#